data_22d70ef6de5212353958749b7ce2db75
#
_entry.id   22d70ef6de5212353958749b7ce2db75
#
_cell.length_a   1.000
_cell.length_b   1.000
_cell.length_c   1.000
_cell.angle_alpha   90.00
_cell.angle_beta   90.00
_cell.angle_gamma   90.00
#
_symmetry.space_group_name_H-M   'P 1'
#
loop_
_entity.id
_entity.type
_entity.pdbx_description
1 polymer ?
#
loop_
_entity_poly.entity_id
_entity_poly.type
_entity_poly.pdbx_seq_one_letter_code
_entity_poly.pdbx_strand_id
1 'polypeptide(L)'
;MSQGDGYRSSVYYSLSTGESTSVDYQQWDIAFQVSSRGLAVAINEAASSATDALPPVALYSSSVNDFDAVLDTSHILDQLYNGGSSWSEGAFNSLTDTADVFDFGWGSYNPASHDVIGSRVFIVKLRNGEYRKCMIDLLRGSKYYFRYGDLESQNIVVDSIDKSDFENKQFAYYSLQNQQVLDLEPEDWDLKFTRYNTPLDDGQGGILDYNVTGVLLRGELEAIKVTGVDPATVPYSDYEDQWSSNIETIGHEWKSFSLSTFQYEVADDQVYFIKTANDSIYRLQFIDFEGSSTGISTFQKTYETVLASYLERPSYINEFKLYPNPILQGRDLNGIISSTKTVKEAEVSLYNVLGQRLFHQSLSLQVGDNPYVLPSNFQPGLYHLVLSMDGSAFSKKLIIQ
;
A
#
# COMPACT_ATOMS: atom_id res chain seq x y z
N MET A 1 2.94 -13.08 7.80
CA MET A 1 3.21 -11.77 8.44
C MET A 1 2.78 -11.81 9.89
N SER A 2 3.57 -11.26 10.82
CA SER A 2 3.19 -11.24 12.23
C SER A 2 3.09 -9.81 12.76
N GLN A 3 1.91 -9.43 13.24
CA GLN A 3 1.66 -8.16 13.94
C GLN A 3 1.95 -8.27 15.44
N GLY A 4 2.37 -9.44 15.92
CA GLY A 4 2.63 -9.74 17.32
C GLY A 4 1.37 -9.94 18.16
N ASP A 5 1.57 -10.33 19.41
CA ASP A 5 0.51 -10.51 20.40
C ASP A 5 -0.35 -9.25 20.51
N GLY A 6 -1.65 -9.42 20.43
CA GLY A 6 -2.63 -8.33 20.45
C GLY A 6 -2.52 -7.36 19.26
N TYR A 7 -1.82 -7.70 18.18
CA TYR A 7 -1.58 -6.82 17.02
C TYR A 7 -0.79 -5.55 17.39
N ARG A 8 0.32 -5.72 18.13
CA ARG A 8 1.12 -4.59 18.62
C ARG A 8 1.86 -3.83 17.53
N SER A 9 1.96 -4.39 16.34
CA SER A 9 2.71 -3.78 15.25
C SER A 9 1.90 -3.65 13.98
N SER A 10 2.14 -2.57 13.25
CA SER A 10 1.87 -2.52 11.82
C SER A 10 3.06 -3.11 11.07
N VAL A 11 2.80 -3.89 10.01
CA VAL A 11 3.85 -4.54 9.23
C VAL A 11 3.74 -4.11 7.78
N TYR A 12 4.77 -3.46 7.28
CA TYR A 12 4.94 -3.13 5.87
C TYR A 12 5.58 -4.31 5.16
N TYR A 13 5.12 -4.64 3.98
CA TYR A 13 5.58 -5.79 3.19
C TYR A 13 5.77 -5.43 1.74
N SER A 14 6.92 -5.78 1.16
CA SER A 14 7.21 -5.66 -0.27
C SER A 14 6.85 -6.95 -1.01
N LEU A 15 6.02 -6.84 -2.04
CA LEU A 15 5.67 -7.96 -2.91
C LEU A 15 6.85 -8.42 -3.76
N SER A 16 7.72 -7.49 -4.16
CA SER A 16 8.86 -7.78 -5.04
C SER A 16 9.97 -8.54 -4.30
N THR A 17 10.37 -8.04 -3.13
CA THR A 17 11.50 -8.61 -2.36
C THR A 17 11.06 -9.67 -1.36
N GLY A 18 9.83 -9.62 -0.88
CA GLY A 18 9.34 -10.45 0.22
C GLY A 18 9.81 -9.96 1.60
N GLU A 19 10.46 -8.81 1.68
CA GLU A 19 10.93 -8.22 2.92
C GLU A 19 9.77 -7.55 3.69
N SER A 20 9.92 -7.45 4.99
CA SER A 20 8.94 -6.80 5.85
C SER A 20 9.60 -5.96 6.94
N THR A 21 8.97 -4.83 7.26
CA THR A 21 9.37 -3.93 8.34
C THR A 21 8.21 -3.79 9.33
N SER A 22 8.50 -4.01 10.61
CA SER A 22 7.53 -3.94 11.69
C SER A 22 7.67 -2.63 12.45
N VAL A 23 6.56 -1.94 12.70
CA VAL A 23 6.48 -0.66 13.43
C VAL A 23 5.51 -0.81 14.59
N ASP A 24 5.99 -0.59 15.81
CA ASP A 24 5.14 -0.61 17.00
C ASP A 24 4.06 0.48 16.93
N TYR A 25 2.81 0.12 17.24
CA TYR A 25 1.67 1.02 17.17
C TYR A 25 1.77 2.23 18.12
N GLN A 26 2.60 2.16 19.15
CA GLN A 26 2.74 3.23 20.15
C GLN A 26 3.75 4.32 19.77
N GLN A 27 4.51 4.15 18.70
CA GLN A 27 5.63 5.05 18.40
C GLN A 27 5.17 6.44 17.95
N TRP A 28 3.99 6.56 17.33
CA TRP A 28 3.55 7.79 16.72
C TRP A 28 2.07 8.11 17.02
N ASP A 29 1.69 9.37 16.87
CA ASP A 29 0.34 9.85 17.15
C ASP A 29 -0.36 10.38 15.89
N ILE A 30 0.34 11.22 15.12
CA ILE A 30 -0.16 11.81 13.86
C ILE A 30 0.83 11.56 12.72
N ALA A 31 0.33 11.60 11.47
CA ALA A 31 1.15 11.43 10.28
C ALA A 31 0.77 12.44 9.20
N PHE A 32 1.78 13.04 8.59
CA PHE A 32 1.64 14.05 7.55
C PHE A 32 1.96 13.44 6.20
N GLN A 33 1.07 13.57 5.23
CA GLN A 33 1.31 13.07 3.89
C GLN A 33 2.42 13.87 3.21
N VAL A 34 3.47 13.17 2.74
CA VAL A 34 4.67 13.83 2.18
C VAL A 34 4.77 13.75 0.66
N SER A 35 3.88 13.02 -0.02
CA SER A 35 3.81 13.07 -1.49
C SER A 35 3.64 14.51 -1.96
N SER A 36 4.12 14.84 -3.16
CA SER A 36 4.22 16.23 -3.66
C SER A 36 2.89 16.98 -3.64
N ARG A 37 1.77 16.28 -3.86
CA ARG A 37 0.40 16.83 -3.83
C ARG A 37 -0.37 16.44 -2.60
N GLY A 38 0.23 15.67 -1.69
CA GLY A 38 -0.42 15.18 -0.49
C GLY A 38 -0.71 16.31 0.50
N LEU A 39 -1.92 16.33 1.05
CA LEU A 39 -2.39 17.33 2.01
C LEU A 39 -3.02 16.66 3.24
N ALA A 40 -3.06 15.33 3.26
CA ALA A 40 -3.67 14.60 4.35
C ALA A 40 -2.84 14.66 5.63
N VAL A 41 -3.54 14.80 6.76
CA VAL A 41 -2.97 14.61 8.08
C VAL A 41 -3.82 13.56 8.79
N ALA A 42 -3.21 12.41 9.07
CA ALA A 42 -3.86 11.24 9.63
C ALA A 42 -3.54 11.08 11.13
N ILE A 43 -4.38 10.33 11.84
CA ILE A 43 -4.13 9.89 13.21
C ILE A 43 -3.76 8.40 13.24
N ASN A 44 -3.12 8.01 14.33
CA ASN A 44 -2.81 6.61 14.58
C ASN A 44 -3.99 5.86 15.22
N GLU A 45 -4.84 5.31 14.39
CA GLU A 45 -5.98 4.49 14.82
C GLU A 45 -5.61 3.06 15.21
N ALA A 46 -4.36 2.64 14.95
CA ALA A 46 -3.94 1.31 15.33
C ALA A 46 -4.03 1.14 16.86
N ALA A 47 -4.71 0.10 17.27
CA ALA A 47 -4.89 -0.28 18.67
C ALA A 47 -4.48 -1.73 18.87
N SER A 48 -3.93 -2.06 20.02
CA SER A 48 -3.68 -3.45 20.39
C SER A 48 -4.91 -4.03 21.10
N SER A 49 -5.12 -5.34 20.96
CA SER A 49 -6.11 -6.09 21.73
C SER A 49 -5.50 -6.85 22.93
N ALA A 50 -4.22 -6.65 23.21
CA ALA A 50 -3.56 -7.22 24.38
C ALA A 50 -4.13 -6.63 25.68
N THR A 51 -4.02 -7.36 26.78
CA THR A 51 -4.60 -6.96 28.10
C THR A 51 -3.98 -5.69 28.69
N ASP A 52 -2.76 -5.38 28.32
CA ASP A 52 -2.01 -4.18 28.73
C ASP A 52 -1.99 -3.07 27.65
N ALA A 53 -2.85 -3.22 26.63
CA ALA A 53 -2.88 -2.31 25.49
C ALA A 53 -3.37 -0.92 25.87
N LEU A 54 -2.73 0.09 25.30
CA LEU A 54 -3.22 1.45 25.33
C LEU A 54 -4.28 1.65 24.24
N PRO A 55 -5.25 2.58 24.49
CA PRO A 55 -6.27 2.90 23.47
C PRO A 55 -5.63 3.52 22.23
N PRO A 56 -6.33 3.57 21.09
CA PRO A 56 -5.88 4.32 19.92
C PRO A 56 -5.80 5.82 20.23
N VAL A 57 -5.07 6.56 19.40
CA VAL A 57 -5.19 8.01 19.37
C VAL A 57 -6.56 8.36 18.80
N ALA A 58 -7.24 9.31 19.39
CA ALA A 58 -8.52 9.82 18.89
C ALA A 58 -8.44 11.30 18.56
N LEU A 59 -9.07 11.70 17.48
CA LEU A 59 -9.20 13.10 17.05
C LEU A 59 -10.65 13.53 17.19
N TYR A 60 -10.83 14.77 17.63
CA TYR A 60 -12.14 15.40 17.76
C TYR A 60 -12.13 16.78 17.11
N SER A 61 -13.26 17.16 16.53
CA SER A 61 -13.51 18.55 16.18
C SER A 61 -13.74 19.38 17.45
N SER A 62 -13.38 20.67 17.37
CA SER A 62 -13.56 21.61 18.47
C SER A 62 -14.66 22.63 18.14
N SER A 63 -15.45 23.00 19.14
CA SER A 63 -16.40 24.11 19.04
C SER A 63 -15.72 25.47 18.97
N VAL A 64 -14.40 25.55 19.20
CA VAL A 64 -13.60 26.76 19.19
C VAL A 64 -12.43 26.62 18.24
N ASN A 65 -12.30 27.55 17.29
CA ASN A 65 -11.21 27.54 16.28
C ASN A 65 -10.12 28.60 16.57
N ASP A 66 -10.12 29.15 17.76
CA ASP A 66 -9.03 30.01 18.26
C ASP A 66 -8.06 29.17 19.09
N PHE A 67 -6.84 28.96 18.58
CA PHE A 67 -5.84 28.17 19.27
C PHE A 67 -5.37 28.79 20.59
N ASP A 68 -5.42 30.11 20.71
CA ASP A 68 -4.96 30.80 21.92
C ASP A 68 -6.03 30.81 23.04
N ALA A 69 -7.26 30.41 22.73
CA ALA A 69 -8.32 30.23 23.71
C ALA A 69 -8.00 29.08 24.67
N VAL A 70 -8.41 29.25 25.92
CA VAL A 70 -8.43 28.16 26.91
C VAL A 70 -9.60 27.23 26.60
N LEU A 71 -9.31 25.93 26.43
CA LEU A 71 -10.28 24.89 26.15
C LEU A 71 -10.42 23.95 27.35
N ASP A 72 -11.49 23.19 27.36
CA ASP A 72 -11.71 22.03 28.20
C ASP A 72 -12.49 20.94 27.42
N THR A 73 -12.79 19.82 28.02
CA THR A 73 -13.47 18.70 27.37
C THR A 73 -14.92 19.00 26.94
N SER A 74 -15.54 20.08 27.38
CA SER A 74 -16.87 20.51 26.92
C SER A 74 -16.85 21.10 25.52
N HIS A 75 -15.65 21.44 24.99
CA HIS A 75 -15.46 21.93 23.63
C HIS A 75 -15.28 20.79 22.61
N ILE A 76 -15.23 19.56 23.06
CA ILE A 76 -15.18 18.37 22.18
C ILE A 76 -16.53 18.21 21.49
N LEU A 77 -16.49 18.07 20.16
CA LEU A 77 -17.65 17.75 19.36
C LEU A 77 -17.52 16.32 18.79
N ASP A 78 -17.58 16.17 17.49
CA ASP A 78 -17.59 14.86 16.82
C ASP A 78 -16.20 14.22 16.82
N GLN A 79 -16.14 12.91 17.00
CA GLN A 79 -14.92 12.14 16.76
C GLN A 79 -14.70 12.00 15.25
N LEU A 80 -13.45 12.16 14.84
CA LEU A 80 -13.03 12.16 13.44
C LEU A 80 -12.11 10.97 13.18
N TYR A 81 -12.27 10.36 12.02
CA TYR A 81 -11.55 9.15 11.60
C TYR A 81 -10.82 9.36 10.28
N ASN A 82 -9.77 8.56 10.05
CA ASN A 82 -9.18 8.47 8.71
C ASN A 82 -10.19 7.81 7.76
N GLY A 83 -10.25 8.26 6.52
CA GLY A 83 -11.04 7.60 5.50
C GLY A 83 -10.40 6.29 5.03
N GLY A 84 -11.23 5.37 4.54
CA GLY A 84 -10.81 4.04 4.11
C GLY A 84 -10.53 3.90 2.62
N SER A 85 -10.92 4.87 1.80
CA SER A 85 -10.80 4.73 0.34
C SER A 85 -9.44 5.19 -0.19
N SER A 86 -8.81 6.16 0.47
CA SER A 86 -7.57 6.79 0.02
C SER A 86 -6.72 7.32 1.17
N TRP A 87 -5.42 7.26 1.02
CA TRP A 87 -4.47 7.92 1.95
C TRP A 87 -4.59 9.46 1.97
N SER A 88 -5.36 10.04 1.06
CA SER A 88 -5.66 11.48 1.07
C SER A 88 -6.80 11.86 2.02
N GLU A 89 -7.43 10.89 2.66
CA GLU A 89 -8.56 11.07 3.58
C GLU A 89 -8.10 10.92 5.04
N GLY A 90 -7.16 11.77 5.47
CA GLY A 90 -6.73 11.79 6.88
C GLY A 90 -7.82 12.33 7.80
N ALA A 91 -7.79 11.95 9.08
CA ALA A 91 -8.79 12.38 10.07
C ALA A 91 -8.93 13.91 10.18
N PHE A 92 -7.83 14.66 10.05
CA PHE A 92 -7.86 16.12 10.02
C PHE A 92 -8.53 16.69 8.75
N ASN A 93 -8.71 15.84 7.72
CA ASN A 93 -9.34 16.22 6.46
C ASN A 93 -10.85 15.89 6.44
N SER A 94 -11.37 15.17 7.43
CA SER A 94 -12.76 14.67 7.43
C SER A 94 -13.82 15.80 7.49
N LEU A 95 -13.42 17.02 7.87
CA LEU A 95 -14.30 18.20 7.89
C LEU A 95 -14.27 19.02 6.59
N THR A 96 -13.74 18.46 5.51
CA THR A 96 -13.71 19.12 4.19
C THR A 96 -15.12 19.43 3.70
N ASP A 97 -15.38 20.69 3.36
CA ASP A 97 -16.60 21.06 2.64
C ASP A 97 -16.43 20.73 1.16
N THR A 98 -17.12 19.69 0.71
CA THR A 98 -17.05 19.23 -0.70
C THR A 98 -17.58 20.26 -1.71
N ALA A 99 -18.29 21.28 -1.24
CA ALA A 99 -18.74 22.38 -2.10
C ALA A 99 -17.66 23.46 -2.32
N ASP A 100 -16.64 23.49 -1.45
CA ASP A 100 -15.48 24.40 -1.56
C ASP A 100 -14.22 23.61 -1.95
N VAL A 101 -13.82 23.73 -3.20
CA VAL A 101 -12.61 23.08 -3.74
C VAL A 101 -11.30 23.49 -3.08
N PHE A 102 -11.32 24.55 -2.28
CA PHE A 102 -10.17 25.05 -1.53
C PHE A 102 -10.14 24.61 -0.07
N ASP A 103 -11.20 24.01 0.47
CA ASP A 103 -11.23 23.47 1.83
C ASP A 103 -10.61 22.06 1.88
N PHE A 104 -9.63 21.85 2.72
CA PHE A 104 -8.96 20.56 2.96
C PHE A 104 -9.25 20.00 4.37
N GLY A 105 -10.28 20.48 5.03
CA GLY A 105 -10.69 20.04 6.35
C GLY A 105 -9.92 20.74 7.48
N TRP A 106 -8.60 20.71 7.50
CA TRP A 106 -7.78 21.39 8.51
C TRP A 106 -7.48 22.85 8.13
N GLY A 107 -7.59 23.21 6.86
CA GLY A 107 -7.25 24.53 6.36
C GLY A 107 -7.73 24.74 4.94
N SER A 108 -7.57 25.96 4.43
CA SER A 108 -8.02 26.35 3.11
C SER A 108 -6.86 26.85 2.23
N TYR A 109 -6.88 26.47 0.95
CA TYR A 109 -5.88 26.91 -0.02
C TYR A 109 -6.10 28.37 -0.41
N ASN A 110 -5.02 29.14 -0.36
CA ASN A 110 -5.00 30.52 -0.78
C ASN A 110 -4.37 30.66 -2.19
N PRO A 111 -5.15 30.95 -3.25
CA PRO A 111 -4.63 31.05 -4.61
C PRO A 111 -3.60 32.19 -4.81
N ALA A 112 -3.58 33.19 -3.95
CA ALA A 112 -2.65 34.33 -4.09
C ALA A 112 -1.26 34.01 -3.55
N SER A 113 -1.17 33.23 -2.46
CA SER A 113 0.12 32.84 -1.85
C SER A 113 0.56 31.42 -2.20
N HIS A 114 -0.35 30.60 -2.73
CA HIS A 114 -0.18 29.16 -2.97
C HIS A 114 0.08 28.34 -1.70
N ASP A 115 -0.36 28.84 -0.57
CA ASP A 115 -0.29 28.16 0.73
C ASP A 115 -1.62 27.52 1.08
N VAL A 116 -1.62 26.49 1.93
CA VAL A 116 -2.82 26.05 2.66
C VAL A 116 -2.73 26.64 4.07
N ILE A 117 -3.70 27.44 4.42
CA ILE A 117 -3.73 28.18 5.70
C ILE A 117 -4.71 27.48 6.65
N GLY A 118 -4.23 27.10 7.83
CA GLY A 118 -5.02 26.46 8.87
C GLY A 118 -6.18 27.33 9.35
N SER A 119 -7.32 26.71 9.59
CA SER A 119 -8.55 27.41 9.98
C SER A 119 -9.29 26.73 11.14
N ARG A 120 -8.84 25.55 11.56
CA ARG A 120 -9.55 24.76 12.58
C ARG A 120 -8.60 24.30 13.69
N VAL A 121 -9.12 24.31 14.90
CA VAL A 121 -8.50 23.70 16.08
C VAL A 121 -9.14 22.33 16.28
N PHE A 122 -8.31 21.33 16.53
CA PHE A 122 -8.71 19.97 16.83
C PHE A 122 -8.31 19.63 18.27
N ILE A 123 -8.97 18.64 18.84
CA ILE A 123 -8.61 18.06 20.14
C ILE A 123 -8.17 16.63 19.92
N VAL A 124 -6.91 16.34 20.25
CA VAL A 124 -6.32 15.00 20.17
C VAL A 124 -6.33 14.39 21.57
N LYS A 125 -6.89 13.18 21.70
CA LYS A 125 -6.76 12.36 22.89
C LYS A 125 -5.63 11.37 22.68
N LEU A 126 -4.57 11.51 23.45
CA LEU A 126 -3.41 10.64 23.40
C LEU A 126 -3.69 9.28 24.08
N ARG A 127 -2.85 8.31 23.82
CA ARG A 127 -2.95 6.94 24.37
C ARG A 127 -2.89 6.88 25.89
N ASN A 128 -2.17 7.83 26.53
CA ASN A 128 -2.11 7.97 27.99
C ASN A 128 -3.36 8.63 28.62
N GLY A 129 -4.33 8.99 27.77
CA GLY A 129 -5.58 9.63 28.18
C GLY A 129 -5.53 11.17 28.26
N GLU A 130 -4.37 11.77 28.04
CA GLU A 130 -4.24 13.23 28.01
C GLU A 130 -4.85 13.83 26.75
N TYR A 131 -5.36 15.04 26.87
CA TYR A 131 -5.88 15.79 25.73
C TYR A 131 -4.90 16.90 25.34
N ARG A 132 -4.78 17.09 24.03
CA ARG A 132 -4.01 18.19 23.44
C ARG A 132 -4.89 18.92 22.43
N LYS A 133 -4.91 20.25 22.46
CA LYS A 133 -5.38 21.00 21.30
C LYS A 133 -4.28 21.02 20.25
N CYS A 134 -4.65 20.90 18.98
CA CYS A 134 -3.74 20.83 17.84
C CYS A 134 -4.27 21.67 16.69
N MET A 135 -3.39 22.39 16.01
CA MET A 135 -3.70 23.15 14.81
C MET A 135 -2.58 22.96 13.78
N ILE A 136 -2.94 22.60 12.57
CA ILE A 136 -2.04 22.71 11.43
C ILE A 136 -2.13 24.14 10.93
N ASP A 137 -1.11 24.95 11.20
CA ASP A 137 -1.17 26.38 10.91
C ASP A 137 -1.01 26.69 9.44
N LEU A 138 -0.13 25.95 8.75
CA LEU A 138 0.28 26.31 7.40
C LEU A 138 0.94 25.13 6.69
N LEU A 139 0.64 24.95 5.41
CA LEU A 139 1.52 24.28 4.47
C LEU A 139 1.99 25.29 3.44
N ARG A 140 3.31 25.55 3.43
CA ARG A 140 3.96 26.43 2.50
C ARG A 140 5.06 25.69 1.74
N GLY A 141 4.94 25.64 0.41
CA GLY A 141 5.85 24.84 -0.40
C GLY A 141 5.81 23.37 0.02
N SER A 142 6.94 22.84 0.48
CA SER A 142 7.06 21.45 0.97
C SER A 142 6.86 21.32 2.49
N LYS A 143 6.60 22.40 3.23
CA LYS A 143 6.74 22.38 4.68
C LYS A 143 5.42 22.64 5.42
N TYR A 144 5.03 21.67 6.26
CA TYR A 144 3.99 21.82 7.24
C TYR A 144 4.51 22.57 8.48
N TYR A 145 3.71 23.48 9.00
CA TYR A 145 3.89 24.14 10.30
C TYR A 145 2.66 23.83 11.14
N PHE A 146 2.87 23.41 12.36
CA PHE A 146 1.80 23.07 13.28
C PHE A 146 2.19 23.38 14.71
N ARG A 147 1.16 23.50 15.55
CA ARG A 147 1.32 23.71 16.98
C ARG A 147 0.31 22.88 17.75
N TYR A 148 0.67 22.51 18.94
CA TYR A 148 -0.19 21.82 19.87
C TYR A 148 0.20 22.16 21.32
N GLY A 149 -0.68 21.87 22.27
CA GLY A 149 -0.43 22.11 23.69
C GLY A 149 -1.56 21.59 24.55
N ASP A 150 -1.48 21.85 25.83
CA ASP A 150 -2.56 21.53 26.76
C ASP A 150 -3.81 22.33 26.42
N LEU A 151 -4.99 21.85 26.83
CA LEU A 151 -6.24 22.56 26.58
C LEU A 151 -6.25 23.96 27.22
N GLU A 152 -5.58 24.12 28.34
CA GLU A 152 -5.45 25.36 29.07
C GLU A 152 -4.45 26.34 28.45
N SER A 153 -3.98 26.13 27.23
CA SER A 153 -2.99 26.97 26.53
C SER A 153 -1.61 26.99 27.20
N GLN A 154 -1.25 25.94 27.91
CA GLN A 154 0.08 25.75 28.48
C GLN A 154 0.89 24.76 27.68
N ASN A 155 2.21 24.70 27.89
CA ASN A 155 3.12 23.75 27.26
C ASN A 155 2.97 23.70 25.72
N ILE A 156 2.85 24.88 25.10
CA ILE A 156 2.69 24.99 23.65
C ILE A 156 3.98 24.58 22.96
N VAL A 157 3.87 23.65 22.05
CA VAL A 157 4.92 23.21 21.13
C VAL A 157 4.58 23.73 19.74
N VAL A 158 5.58 24.32 19.07
CA VAL A 158 5.52 24.75 17.67
C VAL A 158 6.57 23.97 16.93
N ASP A 159 6.15 23.25 15.89
CA ASP A 159 7.05 22.38 15.13
C ASP A 159 6.72 22.39 13.64
N SER A 160 7.52 21.69 12.84
CA SER A 160 7.36 21.66 11.41
C SER A 160 7.91 20.36 10.80
N ILE A 161 7.34 19.93 9.68
CA ILE A 161 7.79 18.79 8.89
C ILE A 161 8.01 19.24 7.46
N ASP A 162 9.21 19.01 6.94
CA ASP A 162 9.50 19.23 5.53
C ASP A 162 9.34 17.92 4.75
N LYS A 163 8.46 17.91 3.76
CA LYS A 163 8.20 16.73 2.90
C LYS A 163 9.47 16.26 2.19
N SER A 164 10.39 17.18 1.88
CA SER A 164 11.63 16.86 1.17
C SER A 164 12.60 15.98 1.96
N ASP A 165 12.40 15.87 3.29
CA ASP A 165 13.19 14.99 4.14
C ASP A 165 12.72 13.51 4.06
N PHE A 166 11.63 13.24 3.32
CA PHE A 166 10.95 11.94 3.26
C PHE A 166 10.72 11.49 1.81
N GLU A 167 11.76 11.56 0.97
CA GLU A 167 11.67 11.09 -0.42
C GLU A 167 11.24 9.62 -0.49
N ASN A 168 10.39 9.29 -1.47
CA ASN A 168 9.84 7.95 -1.73
C ASN A 168 8.93 7.38 -0.63
N LYS A 169 8.47 8.20 0.32
CA LYS A 169 7.54 7.82 1.38
C LYS A 169 6.18 8.44 1.18
N GLN A 170 5.17 7.87 1.81
CA GLN A 170 3.82 8.43 1.81
C GLN A 170 3.60 9.38 2.99
N PHE A 171 4.18 9.04 4.15
CA PHE A 171 3.98 9.80 5.38
C PHE A 171 5.29 10.04 6.14
N ALA A 172 5.37 11.22 6.75
CA ALA A 172 6.22 11.50 7.90
C ALA A 172 5.38 11.37 9.17
N TYR A 173 5.91 10.71 10.18
CA TYR A 173 5.22 10.43 11.43
C TYR A 173 5.68 11.39 12.52
N TYR A 174 4.80 11.66 13.47
CA TYR A 174 5.10 12.53 14.60
C TYR A 174 4.54 11.96 15.90
N SER A 175 5.35 11.98 16.95
CA SER A 175 4.89 11.71 18.30
C SER A 175 4.63 13.03 19.04
N LEU A 176 3.37 13.30 19.33
CA LEU A 176 2.97 14.47 20.15
C LEU A 176 3.46 14.31 21.58
N GLN A 177 3.50 13.09 22.09
CA GLN A 177 3.96 12.78 23.43
C GLN A 177 5.47 13.01 23.59
N ASN A 178 6.26 12.57 22.61
CA ASN A 178 7.73 12.65 22.64
C ASN A 178 8.30 13.90 21.93
N GLN A 179 7.43 14.69 21.28
CA GLN A 179 7.81 15.90 20.53
C GLN A 179 8.86 15.61 19.46
N GLN A 180 8.61 14.57 18.65
CA GLN A 180 9.61 14.06 17.74
C GLN A 180 9.02 13.69 16.38
N VAL A 181 9.70 14.13 15.31
CA VAL A 181 9.50 13.63 13.95
C VAL A 181 10.14 12.26 13.83
N LEU A 182 9.44 11.32 13.18
CA LEU A 182 9.84 9.93 13.06
C LEU A 182 9.80 9.48 11.60
N ASP A 183 10.83 8.77 11.19
CA ASP A 183 10.94 8.11 9.91
C ASP A 183 10.70 6.60 10.10
N LEU A 184 9.45 6.18 10.01
CA LEU A 184 9.01 4.81 10.31
C LEU A 184 8.64 4.01 9.07
N GLU A 185 8.31 4.69 7.98
CA GLU A 185 7.89 4.03 6.74
C GLU A 185 9.13 3.57 5.95
N PRO A 186 9.21 2.28 5.54
CA PRO A 186 10.26 1.84 4.64
C PRO A 186 10.07 2.46 3.24
N GLU A 187 11.14 2.56 2.47
CA GLU A 187 11.08 3.14 1.11
C GLU A 187 10.33 2.22 0.14
N ASP A 188 10.54 0.90 0.28
CA ASP A 188 9.93 -0.12 -0.57
C ASP A 188 8.92 -0.94 0.22
N TRP A 189 7.65 -0.76 -0.08
CA TRP A 189 6.56 -1.56 0.43
C TRP A 189 5.34 -1.47 -0.47
N ASP A 190 4.51 -2.49 -0.44
CA ASP A 190 3.28 -2.60 -1.22
C ASP A 190 2.05 -2.75 -0.34
N LEU A 191 2.17 -3.52 0.74
CA LEU A 191 1.08 -3.89 1.63
C LEU A 191 1.40 -3.48 3.08
N LYS A 192 0.40 -2.94 3.78
CA LYS A 192 0.49 -2.62 5.20
C LYS A 192 -0.52 -3.44 5.99
N PHE A 193 -0.06 -4.42 6.73
CA PHE A 193 -0.86 -5.17 7.70
C PHE A 193 -0.99 -4.33 8.96
N THR A 194 -2.20 -3.90 9.29
CA THR A 194 -2.42 -2.97 10.40
C THR A 194 -3.82 -3.08 10.97
N ARG A 195 -4.05 -2.41 12.09
CA ARG A 195 -5.40 -2.11 12.55
C ARG A 195 -5.76 -0.69 12.15
N TYR A 196 -7.01 -0.52 11.76
CA TYR A 196 -7.58 0.76 11.32
C TYR A 196 -9.09 0.76 11.56
N ASN A 197 -9.71 1.94 11.57
CA ASN A 197 -11.16 2.04 11.65
C ASN A 197 -11.79 1.97 10.27
N THR A 198 -12.89 1.25 10.18
CA THR A 198 -13.73 1.21 8.98
C THR A 198 -15.19 1.16 9.40
N PRO A 199 -16.12 1.80 8.65
CA PRO A 199 -17.53 1.78 8.95
C PRO A 199 -18.12 0.38 8.69
N LEU A 200 -18.72 -0.22 9.71
CA LEU A 200 -19.40 -1.51 9.62
C LEU A 200 -20.86 -1.39 10.03
N ASP A 201 -21.69 -2.23 9.43
CA ASP A 201 -23.10 -2.39 9.84
C ASP A 201 -23.17 -2.96 11.27
N ASP A 202 -23.89 -2.30 12.16
CA ASP A 202 -24.08 -2.72 13.55
C ASP A 202 -25.09 -3.87 13.72
N GLY A 203 -25.66 -4.37 12.60
CA GLY A 203 -26.70 -5.41 12.58
C GLY A 203 -28.08 -4.92 13.03
N GLN A 204 -28.24 -3.61 13.28
CA GLN A 204 -29.51 -2.96 13.69
C GLN A 204 -29.94 -1.86 12.72
N GLY A 205 -29.23 -1.72 11.58
CA GLY A 205 -29.47 -0.71 10.55
C GLY A 205 -28.73 0.60 10.78
N GLY A 206 -27.77 0.64 11.72
CA GLY A 206 -26.81 1.71 11.93
C GLY A 206 -25.42 1.34 11.39
N ILE A 207 -24.55 2.35 11.32
CA ILE A 207 -23.14 2.19 10.95
C ILE A 207 -22.29 2.63 12.14
N LEU A 208 -21.30 1.81 12.51
CA LEU A 208 -20.33 2.12 13.54
C LEU A 208 -18.92 2.04 12.95
N ASP A 209 -18.06 2.99 13.31
CA ASP A 209 -16.64 2.90 13.03
C ASP A 209 -16.01 1.83 13.94
N TYR A 210 -15.54 0.77 13.32
CA TYR A 210 -15.02 -0.40 14.02
C TYR A 210 -13.53 -0.60 13.73
N ASN A 211 -12.75 -0.88 14.78
CA ASN A 211 -11.31 -1.09 14.65
C ASN A 211 -11.02 -2.53 14.23
N VAL A 212 -10.76 -2.72 12.95
CA VAL A 212 -10.49 -4.02 12.32
C VAL A 212 -8.99 -4.28 12.16
N THR A 213 -8.64 -5.55 11.96
CA THR A 213 -7.30 -5.97 11.52
C THR A 213 -7.38 -6.36 10.06
N GLY A 214 -6.61 -5.70 9.21
CA GLY A 214 -6.64 -5.95 7.77
C GLY A 214 -5.37 -5.53 7.07
N VAL A 215 -5.47 -5.39 5.75
CA VAL A 215 -4.36 -5.08 4.86
C VAL A 215 -4.74 -3.90 3.98
N LEU A 216 -3.92 -2.87 4.02
CA LEU A 216 -4.06 -1.67 3.19
C LEU A 216 -3.01 -1.65 2.08
N LEU A 217 -3.40 -1.19 0.90
CA LEU A 217 -2.51 -1.00 -0.24
C LEU A 217 -1.70 0.30 -0.08
N ARG A 218 -0.48 0.32 -0.60
CA ARG A 218 0.23 1.58 -0.83
C ARG A 218 -0.55 2.42 -1.85
N GLY A 219 -0.58 3.73 -1.67
CA GLY A 219 -1.50 4.62 -2.38
C GLY A 219 -1.34 4.74 -3.91
N GLU A 220 -0.31 4.15 -4.48
CA GLU A 220 -0.06 4.15 -5.92
C GLU A 220 -0.41 2.80 -6.58
N LEU A 221 -0.88 1.85 -5.78
CA LEU A 221 -1.18 0.51 -6.25
C LEU A 221 -2.65 0.36 -6.59
N GLU A 222 -2.92 -0.62 -7.43
CA GLU A 222 -4.27 -1.07 -7.73
C GLU A 222 -4.41 -2.55 -7.38
N ALA A 223 -5.58 -2.95 -6.94
CA ALA A 223 -5.88 -4.36 -6.70
C ALA A 223 -7.27 -4.73 -7.25
N ILE A 224 -7.44 -6.02 -7.50
CA ILE A 224 -8.72 -6.65 -7.81
C ILE A 224 -9.01 -7.65 -6.70
N LYS A 225 -10.23 -7.65 -6.17
CA LYS A 225 -10.75 -8.68 -5.27
C LYS A 225 -11.69 -9.59 -6.05
N VAL A 226 -11.40 -10.89 -6.09
CA VAL A 226 -12.24 -11.89 -6.75
C VAL A 226 -12.71 -12.92 -5.73
N THR A 227 -14.00 -13.20 -5.72
CA THR A 227 -14.65 -14.15 -4.78
C THR A 227 -15.45 -15.20 -5.54
N GLY A 228 -15.70 -16.36 -4.92
CA GLY A 228 -16.46 -17.44 -5.53
C GLY A 228 -15.70 -18.18 -6.64
N VAL A 229 -14.38 -18.22 -6.56
CA VAL A 229 -13.50 -18.81 -7.58
C VAL A 229 -12.54 -19.80 -6.96
N ASP A 230 -11.90 -20.62 -7.79
CA ASP A 230 -10.72 -21.38 -7.38
C ASP A 230 -9.47 -20.50 -7.46
N PRO A 231 -8.88 -20.10 -6.32
CA PRO A 231 -7.74 -19.19 -6.30
C PRO A 231 -6.51 -19.70 -7.04
N ALA A 232 -6.39 -21.02 -7.22
CA ALA A 232 -5.23 -21.63 -7.88
C ALA A 232 -5.27 -21.50 -9.40
N THR A 233 -6.47 -21.40 -9.99
CA THR A 233 -6.66 -21.53 -11.45
C THR A 233 -7.26 -20.29 -12.11
N VAL A 234 -7.93 -19.43 -11.36
CA VAL A 234 -8.57 -18.22 -11.91
C VAL A 234 -7.54 -17.28 -12.56
N PRO A 235 -7.70 -16.91 -13.85
CA PRO A 235 -6.79 -15.98 -14.49
C PRO A 235 -7.18 -14.53 -14.18
N TYR A 236 -6.21 -13.66 -13.94
CA TYR A 236 -6.49 -12.23 -13.70
C TYR A 236 -7.06 -11.53 -14.94
N SER A 237 -6.73 -12.06 -16.15
CA SER A 237 -7.22 -11.50 -17.42
C SER A 237 -8.74 -11.44 -17.55
N ASP A 238 -9.46 -12.24 -16.79
CA ASP A 238 -10.93 -12.23 -16.79
C ASP A 238 -11.50 -11.05 -15.98
N TYR A 239 -10.64 -10.29 -15.29
CA TYR A 239 -11.00 -9.22 -14.35
C TYR A 239 -10.22 -7.92 -14.58
N GLU A 240 -9.53 -7.77 -15.70
CA GLU A 240 -8.65 -6.62 -15.99
C GLU A 240 -9.37 -5.26 -15.99
N ASP A 241 -10.68 -5.23 -16.12
CA ASP A 241 -11.52 -4.03 -16.04
C ASP A 241 -11.95 -3.64 -14.62
N GLN A 242 -11.54 -4.43 -13.60
CA GLN A 242 -11.99 -4.28 -12.22
C GLN A 242 -10.89 -3.75 -11.27
N TRP A 243 -9.82 -3.17 -11.82
CA TRP A 243 -8.78 -2.56 -11.01
C TRP A 243 -9.34 -1.42 -10.14
N SER A 244 -9.01 -1.46 -8.86
CA SER A 244 -9.41 -0.49 -7.84
C SER A 244 -8.19 0.09 -7.15
N SER A 245 -8.14 1.41 -7.06
CA SER A 245 -7.15 2.16 -6.27
C SER A 245 -7.58 2.37 -4.81
N ASN A 246 -8.73 1.80 -4.40
CA ASN A 246 -9.15 1.85 -3.01
C ASN A 246 -8.15 1.10 -2.14
N ILE A 247 -7.59 1.78 -1.13
CA ILE A 247 -6.56 1.21 -0.27
C ILE A 247 -7.06 0.02 0.56
N GLU A 248 -8.37 -0.08 0.80
CA GLU A 248 -9.04 -1.20 1.47
C GLU A 248 -9.50 -2.31 0.50
N THR A 249 -9.08 -2.34 -0.76
CA THR A 249 -9.50 -3.40 -1.69
C THR A 249 -9.18 -4.80 -1.16
N ILE A 250 -8.07 -4.98 -0.43
CA ILE A 250 -7.80 -6.21 0.31
C ILE A 250 -8.59 -6.20 1.62
N GLY A 251 -8.41 -5.14 2.42
CA GLY A 251 -9.19 -4.89 3.62
C GLY A 251 -9.09 -5.99 4.68
N HIS A 252 -10.20 -6.25 5.33
CA HIS A 252 -10.31 -7.20 6.46
C HIS A 252 -11.21 -8.41 6.17
N GLU A 253 -12.01 -8.39 5.10
CA GLU A 253 -13.06 -9.37 4.80
C GLU A 253 -12.56 -10.72 4.25
N TRP A 254 -11.24 -10.90 4.11
CA TRP A 254 -10.65 -12.18 3.71
C TRP A 254 -10.74 -13.24 4.83
N LYS A 255 -11.18 -12.83 6.03
CA LYS A 255 -11.41 -13.68 7.18
C LYS A 255 -12.68 -13.26 7.92
N SER A 256 -13.33 -14.20 8.58
CA SER A 256 -14.46 -13.98 9.47
C SER A 256 -14.25 -14.70 10.80
N PHE A 257 -14.87 -14.17 11.86
CA PHE A 257 -14.82 -14.84 13.17
C PHE A 257 -16.09 -15.66 13.36
N SER A 258 -15.93 -16.96 13.52
CA SER A 258 -17.02 -17.91 13.78
C SER A 258 -17.40 -17.91 15.25
N LEU A 259 -18.61 -17.47 15.59
CA LEU A 259 -19.13 -17.51 16.95
C LEU A 259 -19.42 -18.94 17.44
N SER A 260 -19.53 -19.90 16.55
CA SER A 260 -19.80 -21.31 16.89
C SER A 260 -18.53 -22.06 17.28
N THR A 261 -17.41 -21.77 16.63
CA THR A 261 -16.10 -22.42 16.87
C THR A 261 -15.15 -21.57 17.71
N PHE A 262 -15.44 -20.27 17.87
CA PHE A 262 -14.57 -19.27 18.44
C PHE A 262 -13.19 -19.18 17.74
N GLN A 263 -13.18 -19.40 16.43
CA GLN A 263 -12.00 -19.36 15.59
C GLN A 263 -12.22 -18.45 14.39
N TYR A 264 -11.12 -17.98 13.80
CA TYR A 264 -11.16 -17.31 12.52
C TYR A 264 -11.22 -18.34 11.39
N GLU A 265 -12.03 -18.05 10.40
CA GLU A 265 -12.14 -18.77 9.14
C GLU A 265 -11.68 -17.88 8.01
N VAL A 266 -10.75 -18.36 7.19
CA VAL A 266 -10.25 -17.64 6.02
C VAL A 266 -11.05 -18.10 4.81
N ALA A 267 -11.44 -17.17 3.94
CA ALA A 267 -12.15 -17.47 2.72
C ALA A 267 -11.25 -18.28 1.77
N ASP A 268 -11.67 -19.49 1.40
CA ASP A 268 -10.92 -20.40 0.54
C ASP A 268 -11.21 -20.20 -0.96
N ASP A 269 -12.27 -19.46 -1.29
CA ASP A 269 -12.74 -19.12 -2.64
C ASP A 269 -12.41 -17.68 -3.06
N GLN A 270 -11.44 -17.05 -2.38
CA GLN A 270 -11.11 -15.63 -2.57
C GLN A 270 -9.63 -15.43 -2.91
N VAL A 271 -9.38 -14.55 -3.87
CA VAL A 271 -8.04 -14.18 -4.34
C VAL A 271 -7.97 -12.69 -4.63
N TYR A 272 -6.78 -12.13 -4.49
CA TYR A 272 -6.48 -10.76 -4.87
C TYR A 272 -5.41 -10.72 -5.95
N PHE A 273 -5.59 -9.83 -6.92
CA PHE A 273 -4.53 -9.47 -7.86
C PHE A 273 -4.08 -8.06 -7.54
N ILE A 274 -2.78 -7.85 -7.42
CA ILE A 274 -2.20 -6.56 -7.01
C ILE A 274 -1.22 -6.14 -8.10
N LYS A 275 -1.46 -4.96 -8.67
CA LYS A 275 -0.58 -4.32 -9.64
C LYS A 275 0.30 -3.32 -8.93
N THR A 276 1.61 -3.54 -8.98
CA THR A 276 2.62 -2.66 -8.38
C THR A 276 2.95 -1.48 -9.29
N ALA A 277 3.65 -0.48 -8.75
CA ALA A 277 4.01 0.74 -9.49
C ALA A 277 4.83 0.50 -10.77
N ASN A 278 5.48 -0.67 -10.91
CA ASN A 278 6.21 -1.07 -12.11
C ASN A 278 5.41 -2.06 -13.00
N ASP A 279 4.07 -2.05 -12.90
CA ASP A 279 3.15 -2.90 -13.65
C ASP A 279 3.32 -4.41 -13.42
N SER A 280 4.04 -4.82 -12.38
CA SER A 280 4.11 -6.22 -11.99
C SER A 280 2.81 -6.64 -11.31
N ILE A 281 2.26 -7.80 -11.68
CA ILE A 281 1.04 -8.32 -11.09
C ILE A 281 1.37 -9.49 -10.18
N TYR A 282 0.84 -9.44 -8.97
CA TYR A 282 0.96 -10.51 -7.98
C TYR A 282 -0.42 -11.03 -7.62
N ARG A 283 -0.55 -12.36 -7.57
CA ARG A 283 -1.69 -13.06 -6.97
C ARG A 283 -1.41 -13.24 -5.49
N LEU A 284 -2.38 -12.91 -4.65
CA LEU A 284 -2.34 -13.10 -3.22
C LEU A 284 -3.55 -13.89 -2.76
N GLN A 285 -3.32 -14.98 -2.05
CA GLN A 285 -4.36 -15.79 -1.38
C GLN A 285 -4.03 -15.91 0.10
N PHE A 286 -4.95 -15.53 0.98
CA PHE A 286 -4.82 -15.81 2.39
C PHE A 286 -5.14 -17.27 2.67
N ILE A 287 -4.40 -17.89 3.60
CA ILE A 287 -4.48 -19.32 3.91
C ILE A 287 -4.86 -19.55 5.37
N ASP A 288 -4.33 -18.71 6.29
CA ASP A 288 -4.56 -18.87 7.71
C ASP A 288 -4.45 -17.54 8.46
N PHE A 289 -5.12 -17.46 9.61
CA PHE A 289 -5.06 -16.33 10.52
C PHE A 289 -5.18 -16.82 11.98
N GLU A 290 -4.12 -16.63 12.74
CA GLU A 290 -4.03 -17.12 14.13
C GLU A 290 -4.72 -16.20 15.15
N GLY A 291 -5.33 -15.10 14.71
CA GLY A 291 -6.02 -14.15 15.59
C GLY A 291 -5.07 -13.30 16.44
N SER A 292 -5.60 -12.76 17.55
CA SER A 292 -4.87 -11.82 18.40
C SER A 292 -3.76 -12.44 19.25
N SER A 293 -3.72 -13.75 19.39
CA SER A 293 -2.71 -14.42 20.22
C SER A 293 -1.28 -14.27 19.67
N THR A 294 -1.14 -14.21 18.35
CA THR A 294 0.14 -14.11 17.67
C THR A 294 0.17 -13.02 16.61
N GLY A 295 -1.01 -12.58 16.14
CA GLY A 295 -1.16 -11.65 15.03
C GLY A 295 -0.64 -12.18 13.70
N ILE A 296 -0.53 -13.51 13.53
CA ILE A 296 0.02 -14.12 12.31
C ILE A 296 -1.05 -14.25 11.24
N SER A 297 -0.77 -13.66 10.08
CA SER A 297 -1.50 -13.87 8.83
C SER A 297 -0.61 -14.66 7.88
N THR A 298 -1.09 -15.81 7.40
CA THR A 298 -0.41 -16.64 6.41
C THR A 298 -1.07 -16.46 5.05
N PHE A 299 -0.28 -16.21 4.03
CA PHE A 299 -0.75 -16.06 2.66
C PHE A 299 0.25 -16.65 1.67
N GLN A 300 -0.25 -17.02 0.51
CA GLN A 300 0.54 -17.40 -0.65
C GLN A 300 0.61 -16.21 -1.60
N LYS A 301 1.81 -15.91 -2.07
CA LYS A 301 2.08 -14.91 -3.10
C LYS A 301 2.63 -15.62 -4.33
N THR A 302 2.06 -15.34 -5.50
CA THR A 302 2.56 -15.82 -6.79
C THR A 302 2.69 -14.62 -7.73
N TYR A 303 3.82 -14.51 -8.39
CA TYR A 303 3.98 -13.54 -9.47
C TYR A 303 3.13 -14.01 -10.66
N GLU A 304 2.14 -13.22 -11.03
CA GLU A 304 1.42 -13.43 -12.27
C GLU A 304 2.33 -12.96 -13.40
N THR A 305 2.97 -13.91 -14.01
CA THR A 305 3.57 -13.62 -15.31
C THR A 305 2.40 -13.16 -16.18
N VAL A 306 2.35 -11.88 -16.53
CA VAL A 306 1.56 -11.48 -17.69
C VAL A 306 2.10 -12.36 -18.79
N LEU A 307 1.42 -13.49 -19.01
CA LEU A 307 1.64 -14.22 -20.26
C LEU A 307 1.33 -13.16 -21.31
N ALA A 308 2.35 -12.71 -22.00
CA ALA A 308 2.25 -11.75 -23.09
C ALA A 308 1.44 -12.33 -24.26
N SER A 309 0.38 -13.07 -23.95
CA SER A 309 -0.61 -13.57 -24.87
C SER A 309 -1.56 -12.47 -25.35
N TYR A 310 -1.57 -11.30 -24.67
CA TYR A 310 -2.38 -10.15 -25.07
C TYR A 310 -1.60 -8.93 -25.53
N LEU A 311 -0.30 -8.85 -25.29
CA LEU A 311 0.52 -7.92 -26.06
C LEU A 311 0.74 -8.57 -27.41
N GLU A 312 -0.02 -8.13 -28.39
CA GLU A 312 0.19 -8.57 -29.77
C GLU A 312 1.68 -8.46 -30.08
N ARG A 313 2.25 -9.57 -30.50
CA ARG A 313 3.64 -9.58 -30.99
C ARG A 313 3.75 -8.42 -31.98
N PRO A 314 4.65 -7.46 -31.76
CA PRO A 314 4.77 -6.33 -32.66
C PRO A 314 4.82 -6.82 -34.10
N SER A 315 4.05 -6.22 -34.99
CA SER A 315 3.93 -6.64 -36.38
C SER A 315 5.27 -6.74 -37.12
N TYR A 316 6.29 -6.06 -36.60
CA TYR A 316 7.65 -6.10 -37.12
C TYR A 316 8.52 -7.25 -36.58
N ILE A 317 8.06 -8.01 -35.60
CA ILE A 317 8.71 -9.23 -35.15
C ILE A 317 8.04 -10.41 -35.85
N ASN A 318 8.69 -10.99 -36.83
CA ASN A 318 8.15 -12.11 -37.57
C ASN A 318 8.25 -13.41 -36.80
N GLU A 319 9.32 -13.60 -36.06
CA GLU A 319 9.61 -14.87 -35.39
C GLU A 319 10.41 -14.65 -34.09
N PHE A 320 10.11 -15.48 -33.09
CA PHE A 320 10.87 -15.67 -31.87
C PHE A 320 10.96 -17.17 -31.59
N LYS A 321 12.08 -17.78 -31.98
CA LYS A 321 12.31 -19.25 -31.87
C LYS A 321 13.27 -19.55 -30.73
N LEU A 322 13.03 -20.72 -30.11
CA LEU A 322 13.89 -21.39 -29.11
C LEU A 322 14.15 -22.80 -29.56
N TYR A 323 15.41 -23.22 -29.60
CA TYR A 323 15.75 -24.59 -29.95
C TYR A 323 17.08 -25.04 -29.32
N PRO A 324 17.15 -26.30 -28.88
CA PRO A 324 16.02 -27.22 -28.72
C PRO A 324 15.13 -26.79 -27.55
N ASN A 325 13.84 -27.12 -27.61
CA ASN A 325 12.91 -26.96 -26.51
C ASN A 325 11.90 -28.13 -26.55
N PRO A 326 11.92 -29.08 -25.59
CA PRO A 326 12.76 -29.13 -24.38
C PRO A 326 14.26 -29.22 -24.62
N ILE A 327 15.05 -28.73 -23.64
CA ILE A 327 16.51 -28.80 -23.65
C ILE A 327 17.02 -29.60 -22.46
N LEU A 328 18.11 -30.34 -22.63
CA LEU A 328 18.80 -31.02 -21.55
C LEU A 328 19.65 -30.02 -20.74
N GLN A 329 19.68 -30.19 -19.41
CA GLN A 329 20.53 -29.39 -18.53
C GLN A 329 21.99 -29.41 -19.00
N GLY A 330 22.65 -28.27 -18.92
CA GLY A 330 24.04 -28.12 -19.35
C GLY A 330 24.24 -27.93 -20.85
N ARG A 331 23.16 -27.82 -21.63
CA ARG A 331 23.21 -27.50 -23.06
C ARG A 331 22.83 -26.05 -23.30
N ASP A 332 23.52 -25.38 -24.21
CA ASP A 332 23.19 -24.01 -24.60
C ASP A 332 21.86 -23.98 -25.37
N LEU A 333 20.98 -23.08 -24.95
CA LEU A 333 19.74 -22.79 -25.64
C LEU A 333 19.97 -21.71 -26.69
N ASN A 334 19.69 -22.05 -27.92
CA ASN A 334 19.76 -21.11 -29.02
C ASN A 334 18.41 -20.46 -29.28
N GLY A 335 18.41 -19.19 -29.60
CA GLY A 335 17.24 -18.44 -30.02
C GLY A 335 17.48 -17.63 -31.27
N ILE A 336 16.40 -17.40 -32.02
CA ILE A 336 16.38 -16.49 -33.16
C ILE A 336 15.21 -15.53 -32.98
N ILE A 337 15.51 -14.22 -33.13
CA ILE A 337 14.50 -13.15 -33.19
C ILE A 337 14.57 -12.56 -34.59
N SER A 338 13.52 -12.75 -35.41
CA SER A 338 13.44 -12.21 -36.77
C SER A 338 12.66 -10.90 -36.75
N SER A 339 13.28 -9.79 -37.13
CA SER A 339 12.69 -8.47 -37.14
C SER A 339 12.69 -7.83 -38.53
N THR A 340 11.63 -7.11 -38.88
CA THR A 340 11.54 -6.31 -40.11
C THR A 340 11.98 -4.86 -39.93
N LYS A 341 12.25 -4.43 -38.67
CA LYS A 341 12.80 -3.10 -38.38
C LYS A 341 13.95 -3.21 -37.39
N THR A 342 14.84 -2.22 -37.35
CA THR A 342 15.86 -2.10 -36.31
C THR A 342 15.21 -1.67 -35.00
N VAL A 343 15.52 -2.39 -33.90
CA VAL A 343 15.09 -2.08 -32.52
C VAL A 343 16.34 -1.82 -31.71
N LYS A 344 16.48 -0.59 -31.16
CA LYS A 344 17.69 -0.19 -30.42
C LYS A 344 17.77 -0.83 -29.03
N GLU A 345 16.62 -0.96 -28.39
CA GLU A 345 16.51 -1.46 -27.02
C GLU A 345 15.47 -2.59 -26.99
N ALA A 346 15.95 -3.81 -26.98
CA ALA A 346 15.19 -5.02 -26.72
C ALA A 346 15.82 -5.75 -25.53
N GLU A 347 15.03 -6.47 -24.77
CA GLU A 347 15.45 -7.15 -23.57
C GLU A 347 14.95 -8.60 -23.60
N VAL A 348 15.84 -9.55 -23.33
CA VAL A 348 15.49 -10.95 -23.09
C VAL A 348 15.68 -11.28 -21.62
N SER A 349 14.63 -11.73 -20.97
CA SER A 349 14.63 -12.11 -19.56
C SER A 349 14.10 -13.53 -19.38
N LEU A 350 14.72 -14.31 -18.48
CA LEU A 350 14.26 -15.66 -18.12
C LEU A 350 13.72 -15.66 -16.71
N TYR A 351 12.51 -16.19 -16.54
CA TYR A 351 11.82 -16.31 -15.26
C TYR A 351 11.54 -17.79 -14.93
N ASN A 352 11.65 -18.16 -13.67
CA ASN A 352 11.14 -19.43 -13.17
C ASN A 352 9.62 -19.38 -12.91
N VAL A 353 9.02 -20.50 -12.53
CA VAL A 353 7.57 -20.58 -12.20
C VAL A 353 7.17 -19.77 -10.96
N LEU A 354 8.12 -19.31 -10.14
CA LEU A 354 7.90 -18.43 -9.01
C LEU A 354 7.99 -16.94 -9.38
N GLY A 355 8.19 -16.63 -10.68
CA GLY A 355 8.35 -15.27 -11.19
C GLY A 355 9.71 -14.62 -10.89
N GLN A 356 10.67 -15.36 -10.35
CA GLN A 356 12.01 -14.84 -10.12
C GLN A 356 12.75 -14.73 -11.45
N ARG A 357 13.31 -13.55 -11.75
CA ARG A 357 14.14 -13.31 -12.91
C ARG A 357 15.53 -13.92 -12.68
N LEU A 358 15.86 -14.94 -13.45
CA LEU A 358 17.11 -15.69 -13.34
C LEU A 358 18.17 -15.22 -14.32
N PHE A 359 17.74 -14.58 -15.41
CA PHE A 359 18.63 -14.06 -16.45
C PHE A 359 18.02 -12.82 -17.08
N HIS A 360 18.90 -11.93 -17.52
CA HIS A 360 18.55 -10.71 -18.22
C HIS A 360 19.66 -10.32 -19.18
N GLN A 361 19.30 -9.92 -20.38
CA GLN A 361 20.22 -9.45 -21.42
C GLN A 361 19.54 -8.40 -22.29
N SER A 362 20.18 -7.22 -22.41
CA SER A 362 19.79 -6.22 -23.39
C SER A 362 20.36 -6.56 -24.76
N LEU A 363 19.55 -6.36 -25.81
CA LEU A 363 19.87 -6.65 -27.19
C LEU A 363 19.52 -5.44 -28.06
N SER A 364 20.21 -5.30 -29.18
CA SER A 364 19.74 -4.48 -30.31
C SER A 364 19.43 -5.39 -31.48
N LEU A 365 18.23 -5.27 -32.06
CA LEU A 365 17.84 -6.10 -33.19
C LEU A 365 18.07 -5.35 -34.48
N GLN A 366 18.66 -6.03 -35.46
CA GLN A 366 18.79 -5.56 -36.84
C GLN A 366 17.66 -6.14 -37.69
N VAL A 367 17.43 -5.60 -38.86
CA VAL A 367 16.52 -6.16 -39.84
C VAL A 367 17.03 -7.55 -40.25
N GLY A 368 16.17 -8.57 -40.19
CA GLY A 368 16.50 -9.97 -40.44
C GLY A 368 16.59 -10.78 -39.15
N ASP A 369 17.35 -11.86 -39.19
CA ASP A 369 17.50 -12.83 -38.11
C ASP A 369 18.60 -12.40 -37.15
N ASN A 370 18.24 -12.32 -35.88
CA ASN A 370 19.11 -11.94 -34.75
C ASN A 370 19.28 -13.17 -33.86
N PRO A 371 20.39 -13.94 -33.99
CA PRO A 371 20.63 -15.06 -33.10
C PRO A 371 21.05 -14.59 -31.71
N TYR A 372 20.62 -15.34 -30.68
CA TYR A 372 21.09 -15.14 -29.31
C TYR A 372 21.25 -16.52 -28.63
N VAL A 373 22.06 -16.56 -27.57
CA VAL A 373 22.34 -17.75 -26.79
C VAL A 373 22.09 -17.47 -25.32
N LEU A 374 21.31 -18.36 -24.68
CA LEU A 374 21.11 -18.34 -23.24
C LEU A 374 22.11 -19.27 -22.56
N PRO A 375 22.65 -18.90 -21.38
CA PRO A 375 23.58 -19.73 -20.62
C PRO A 375 22.92 -21.05 -20.20
N SER A 376 23.72 -22.11 -20.04
CA SER A 376 23.27 -23.48 -19.79
C SER A 376 23.18 -23.87 -18.31
N ASN A 377 23.28 -22.95 -17.38
CA ASN A 377 23.45 -23.21 -15.95
C ASN A 377 22.15 -23.24 -15.12
N PHE A 378 21.00 -23.34 -15.79
CA PHE A 378 19.72 -23.41 -15.09
C PHE A 378 19.37 -24.85 -14.69
N GLN A 379 18.67 -25.02 -13.58
CA GLN A 379 18.19 -26.31 -13.09
C GLN A 379 17.06 -26.87 -13.97
N PRO A 380 16.83 -28.23 -13.98
CA PRO A 380 15.64 -28.77 -14.62
C PRO A 380 14.36 -28.12 -14.09
N GLY A 381 13.45 -27.79 -15.00
CA GLY A 381 12.21 -27.11 -14.64
C GLY A 381 11.51 -26.44 -15.80
N LEU A 382 10.41 -25.77 -15.45
CA LEU A 382 9.64 -24.95 -16.37
C LEU A 382 10.04 -23.48 -16.19
N TYR A 383 10.26 -22.79 -17.31
CA TYR A 383 10.68 -21.40 -17.36
C TYR A 383 9.88 -20.62 -18.40
N HIS A 384 9.82 -19.31 -18.23
CA HIS A 384 9.27 -18.37 -19.20
C HIS A 384 10.39 -17.46 -19.70
N LEU A 385 10.65 -17.50 -21.01
CA LEU A 385 11.55 -16.55 -21.67
C LEU A 385 10.72 -15.42 -22.25
N VAL A 386 10.99 -14.22 -21.79
CA VAL A 386 10.27 -12.99 -22.16
C VAL A 386 11.18 -12.14 -23.04
N LEU A 387 10.65 -11.66 -24.16
CA LEU A 387 11.25 -10.65 -25.00
C LEU A 387 10.43 -9.37 -24.89
N SER A 388 11.03 -8.29 -24.41
CA SER A 388 10.41 -6.97 -24.25
C SER A 388 11.09 -5.92 -25.11
N MET A 389 10.29 -5.02 -25.70
CA MET A 389 10.75 -3.91 -26.54
C MET A 389 9.63 -2.92 -26.84
N ASP A 390 9.94 -1.65 -26.98
CA ASP A 390 9.01 -0.60 -27.41
C ASP A 390 7.67 -0.64 -26.60
N GLY A 391 7.70 -0.94 -25.28
CA GLY A 391 6.51 -1.05 -24.45
C GLY A 391 5.69 -2.34 -24.67
N SER A 392 6.15 -3.25 -25.52
CA SER A 392 5.54 -4.56 -25.75
C SER A 392 6.41 -5.67 -25.18
N ALA A 393 5.81 -6.73 -24.68
CA ALA A 393 6.53 -7.92 -24.24
C ALA A 393 5.77 -9.18 -24.68
N PHE A 394 6.48 -10.24 -25.05
CA PHE A 394 5.88 -11.54 -25.34
C PHE A 394 6.79 -12.68 -24.88
N SER A 395 6.18 -13.78 -24.49
CA SER A 395 6.90 -14.87 -23.85
C SER A 395 6.85 -16.17 -24.60
N LYS A 396 7.82 -17.03 -24.31
CA LYS A 396 7.84 -18.45 -24.73
C LYS A 396 8.15 -19.34 -23.54
N LYS A 397 7.40 -20.42 -23.46
CA LYS A 397 7.64 -21.51 -22.52
C LYS A 397 8.93 -22.22 -22.87
N LEU A 398 9.81 -22.43 -21.89
CA LEU A 398 11.04 -23.19 -21.98
C LEU A 398 11.00 -24.34 -20.97
N ILE A 399 11.33 -25.56 -21.41
CA ILE A 399 11.44 -26.73 -20.54
C ILE A 399 12.88 -27.19 -20.54
N ILE A 400 13.50 -27.23 -19.35
CA ILE A 400 14.83 -27.80 -19.10
C ILE A 400 14.64 -29.16 -18.42
N GLN A 401 15.26 -30.19 -18.94
CA GLN A 401 15.18 -31.58 -18.46
C GLN A 401 16.52 -32.07 -17.90
#